data_faaa2175220a2a52f93391d57833019c
#
_entry.id   faaa2175220a2a52f93391d57833019c
#
_cell.length_a   1.000
_cell.length_b   1.000
_cell.length_c   1.000
_cell.angle_alpha   90.00
_cell.angle_beta   90.00
_cell.angle_gamma   90.00
#
_symmetry.space_group_name_H-M   'P 1'
#
loop_
_entity.id
_entity.type
_entity.pdbx_description
1 polymer ?
#
loop_
_entity_poly.entity_id
_entity_poly.type
_entity_poly.pdbx_seq_one_letter_code
_entity_poly.pdbx_strand_id
1 'polypeptide(L)'
;MTRSLPFQAVILTTVAFGALCGGSGIANAAGYAQTNLASDISGLATIFDPNLVNTWGVANLPGSPFWIDNQGTGTSSLFAVSGATNVTPANLFPNPPGPNTNFVAVLPPVVAGFPGPTGIVGNPSMSFGIAGGPALFIFANLNGTISAWNLSNINSATHNAATVVAGTGGASYTGLAINPGTSSSPAMLYAANGASGSIDVFNSTFGPVTNLPPSAFVDPNLPAGYVPFNVEDIGGKVYVAYALAGHGSQTTAMAGQGAIAVFDEDGGFLQELLGVKPTGTGELASPWGMAIAPPDFGQFSNDLLVGNFSAVDPGINAFNAMTGAFLGSIPIDLGGNMPGGLWDLTFGSGGSGNSNTLYFTDGINGEKDGLFAALVAVPEPSTWAMMLVGFGGLALFAARRRAAPAIG
;
A
#
# COMPACT_ATOMS: atom_id res chain seq x y z
N MET A 1 -24.14 -52.44 -63.34
CA MET A 1 -23.35 -52.97 -62.25
C MET A 1 -22.64 -51.77 -61.58
N THR A 2 -23.24 -51.23 -60.56
CA THR A 2 -22.77 -50.04 -59.81
C THR A 2 -21.97 -50.51 -58.58
N ARG A 3 -20.73 -50.12 -58.50
CA ARG A 3 -19.86 -50.35 -57.32
C ARG A 3 -19.88 -49.07 -56.45
N SER A 4 -20.38 -49.21 -55.28
CA SER A 4 -20.34 -48.23 -54.21
C SER A 4 -19.00 -48.25 -53.47
N LEU A 5 -18.37 -47.10 -53.27
CA LEU A 5 -17.22 -46.89 -52.44
C LEU A 5 -17.68 -46.55 -50.99
N PRO A 6 -16.96 -47.03 -49.95
CA PRO A 6 -17.34 -46.68 -48.57
C PRO A 6 -16.78 -45.32 -48.13
N PHE A 7 -17.62 -44.56 -47.47
CA PHE A 7 -17.28 -43.34 -46.76
C PHE A 7 -16.50 -43.70 -45.46
N GLN A 8 -15.29 -43.20 -45.33
CA GLN A 8 -14.58 -43.22 -44.03
C GLN A 8 -14.96 -41.98 -43.25
N ALA A 9 -15.55 -42.22 -42.10
CA ALA A 9 -15.87 -41.16 -41.11
C ALA A 9 -14.60 -40.70 -40.38
N VAL A 10 -14.32 -39.42 -40.47
CA VAL A 10 -13.28 -38.78 -39.65
C VAL A 10 -13.92 -38.40 -38.30
N ILE A 11 -13.46 -39.09 -37.25
CA ILE A 11 -13.83 -38.73 -35.87
C ILE A 11 -12.99 -37.54 -35.44
N LEU A 12 -13.61 -36.36 -35.36
CA LEU A 12 -13.06 -35.20 -34.66
C LEU A 12 -13.24 -35.39 -33.15
N THR A 13 -12.15 -35.66 -32.44
CA THR A 13 -12.13 -35.63 -30.98
C THR A 13 -12.02 -34.17 -30.53
N THR A 14 -13.11 -33.58 -30.11
CA THR A 14 -13.16 -32.31 -29.41
C THR A 14 -12.70 -32.56 -27.99
N VAL A 15 -11.53 -32.02 -27.62
CA VAL A 15 -11.10 -31.94 -26.22
C VAL A 15 -11.82 -30.75 -25.61
N ALA A 16 -12.83 -31.03 -24.79
CA ALA A 16 -13.49 -30.03 -23.96
C ALA A 16 -12.60 -29.70 -22.76
N PHE A 17 -12.05 -28.49 -22.73
CA PHE A 17 -11.49 -27.93 -21.50
C PHE A 17 -12.65 -27.54 -20.58
N GLY A 18 -12.88 -28.34 -19.57
CA GLY A 18 -13.80 -28.05 -18.49
C GLY A 18 -13.25 -26.89 -17.65
N ALA A 19 -13.94 -25.76 -17.66
CA ALA A 19 -13.70 -24.67 -16.70
C ALA A 19 -14.17 -25.15 -15.32
N LEU A 20 -13.25 -25.31 -14.36
CA LEU A 20 -13.59 -25.37 -12.95
C LEU A 20 -13.90 -23.93 -12.50
N CYS A 21 -15.18 -23.61 -12.39
CA CYS A 21 -15.64 -22.43 -11.65
C CYS A 21 -15.82 -22.82 -10.17
N GLY A 22 -15.11 -22.12 -9.30
CA GLY A 22 -15.36 -22.19 -7.87
C GLY A 22 -14.15 -21.74 -7.06
N GLY A 23 -13.98 -20.44 -6.86
CA GLY A 23 -12.99 -19.86 -5.95
C GLY A 23 -13.01 -18.36 -6.07
N SER A 24 -13.09 -17.67 -4.96
CA SER A 24 -13.00 -16.22 -4.75
C SER A 24 -12.12 -15.54 -5.81
N GLY A 25 -12.67 -14.53 -6.46
CA GLY A 25 -12.12 -13.91 -7.66
C GLY A 25 -10.69 -13.42 -7.47
N ILE A 26 -9.76 -14.03 -8.21
CA ILE A 26 -8.45 -13.47 -8.44
C ILE A 26 -8.63 -12.53 -9.64
N ALA A 27 -8.67 -11.22 -9.41
CA ALA A 27 -8.59 -10.25 -10.49
C ALA A 27 -7.14 -10.23 -10.97
N ASN A 28 -6.90 -10.71 -12.17
CA ASN A 28 -5.61 -10.60 -12.84
C ASN A 28 -5.58 -9.29 -13.64
N ALA A 29 -4.99 -8.25 -13.05
CA ALA A 29 -4.42 -7.19 -13.87
C ALA A 29 -3.26 -7.78 -14.67
N ALA A 30 -3.00 -7.31 -15.90
CA ALA A 30 -1.89 -7.80 -16.70
C ALA A 30 -0.59 -7.69 -15.89
N GLY A 31 -0.04 -8.85 -15.48
CA GLY A 31 1.19 -8.94 -14.71
C GLY A 31 1.08 -8.95 -13.17
N TYR A 32 -0.09 -8.73 -12.56
CA TYR A 32 -0.29 -8.77 -11.10
C TYR A 32 -1.58 -9.48 -10.71
N ALA A 33 -1.53 -10.24 -9.61
CA ALA A 33 -2.69 -10.90 -9.01
C ALA A 33 -2.96 -10.28 -7.63
N GLN A 34 -4.19 -9.83 -7.42
CA GLN A 34 -4.66 -9.30 -6.14
C GLN A 34 -5.30 -10.40 -5.30
N THR A 35 -5.04 -10.36 -3.99
CA THR A 35 -5.74 -11.15 -2.98
C THR A 35 -6.20 -10.22 -1.86
N ASN A 36 -7.50 -10.19 -1.58
CA ASN A 36 -8.06 -9.45 -0.47
C ASN A 36 -7.85 -10.25 0.82
N LEU A 37 -7.07 -9.69 1.75
CA LEU A 37 -6.61 -10.35 2.96
C LEU A 37 -7.59 -10.17 4.11
N ALA A 38 -7.96 -8.92 4.41
CA ALA A 38 -8.89 -8.58 5.48
C ALA A 38 -9.78 -7.39 5.10
N SER A 39 -11.02 -7.38 5.58
CA SER A 39 -11.99 -6.30 5.37
C SER A 39 -13.07 -6.35 6.45
N ASP A 40 -13.74 -5.24 6.70
CA ASP A 40 -14.98 -5.17 7.49
C ASP A 40 -16.25 -5.50 6.67
N ILE A 41 -16.10 -5.76 5.36
CA ILE A 41 -17.18 -6.26 4.51
C ILE A 41 -17.14 -7.79 4.47
N SER A 42 -18.22 -8.41 4.95
CA SER A 42 -18.34 -9.87 4.95
C SER A 42 -18.27 -10.46 3.54
N GLY A 43 -17.36 -11.41 3.33
CA GLY A 43 -17.19 -12.12 2.06
C GLY A 43 -16.31 -11.40 1.02
N LEU A 44 -15.83 -10.19 1.29
CA LEU A 44 -14.92 -9.47 0.40
C LEU A 44 -13.47 -9.97 0.52
N ALA A 45 -13.05 -10.36 1.71
CA ALA A 45 -11.69 -10.77 2.01
C ALA A 45 -11.64 -12.10 2.76
N THR A 46 -10.43 -12.67 2.91
CA THR A 46 -10.19 -13.91 3.64
C THR A 46 -10.59 -13.77 5.12
N ILE A 47 -10.27 -12.64 5.75
CA ILE A 47 -10.59 -12.34 7.14
C ILE A 47 -11.63 -11.22 7.20
N PHE A 48 -12.68 -11.45 7.99
CA PHE A 48 -13.62 -10.40 8.38
C PHE A 48 -13.16 -9.80 9.72
N ASP A 49 -12.89 -8.49 9.75
CA ASP A 49 -12.57 -7.74 10.97
C ASP A 49 -13.39 -6.44 11.01
N PRO A 50 -14.36 -6.31 11.91
CA PRO A 50 -15.23 -5.14 11.98
C PRO A 50 -14.51 -3.85 12.41
N ASN A 51 -13.22 -3.92 12.79
CA ASN A 51 -12.43 -2.73 13.11
C ASN A 51 -11.82 -2.06 11.88
N LEU A 52 -11.74 -2.77 10.74
CA LEU A 52 -11.13 -2.27 9.50
C LEU A 52 -12.01 -1.22 8.80
N VAL A 53 -12.38 -0.16 9.51
CA VAL A 53 -13.16 0.95 8.95
C VAL A 53 -12.22 2.07 8.53
N ASN A 54 -12.25 2.43 7.24
CA ASN A 54 -11.37 3.44 6.64
C ASN A 54 -9.90 3.18 6.99
N THR A 55 -9.34 2.12 6.41
CA THR A 55 -7.95 1.70 6.66
C THR A 55 -6.97 2.62 5.95
N TRP A 56 -6.09 3.29 6.72
CA TRP A 56 -5.07 4.20 6.20
C TRP A 56 -3.68 3.55 6.15
N GLY A 57 -2.83 3.87 7.11
CA GLY A 57 -1.43 3.42 7.14
C GLY A 57 -1.28 1.92 7.39
N VAL A 58 -0.24 1.33 6.84
CA VAL A 58 0.19 -0.05 7.11
C VAL A 58 1.69 -0.11 7.34
N ALA A 59 2.11 -0.72 8.44
CA ALA A 59 3.51 -0.93 8.75
C ALA A 59 3.80 -2.34 9.23
N ASN A 60 5.04 -2.78 9.04
CA ASN A 60 5.57 -3.99 9.65
C ASN A 60 7.04 -3.81 10.06
N LEU A 61 7.48 -4.62 10.99
CA LEU A 61 8.89 -4.79 11.33
C LEU A 61 9.29 -6.26 11.09
N PRO A 62 10.58 -6.56 10.88
CA PRO A 62 11.03 -7.95 10.78
C PRO A 62 10.57 -8.77 11.98
N GLY A 63 9.77 -9.82 11.73
CA GLY A 63 9.20 -10.69 12.77
C GLY A 63 7.96 -10.17 13.49
N SER A 64 7.45 -8.97 13.14
CA SER A 64 6.15 -8.48 13.62
C SER A 64 5.01 -8.82 12.65
N PRO A 65 3.75 -8.86 13.10
CA PRO A 65 2.61 -8.81 12.19
C PRO A 65 2.57 -7.46 11.45
N PHE A 66 1.74 -7.37 10.40
CA PHE A 66 1.30 -6.10 9.86
C PHE A 66 0.40 -5.39 10.88
N TRP A 67 0.61 -4.11 11.01
CA TRP A 67 -0.21 -3.16 11.78
C TRP A 67 -0.93 -2.28 10.78
N ILE A 68 -2.26 -2.23 10.86
CA ILE A 68 -3.12 -1.51 9.91
C ILE A 68 -3.94 -0.50 10.68
N ASP A 69 -3.74 0.76 10.35
CA ASP A 69 -4.45 1.86 10.99
C ASP A 69 -5.87 1.97 10.47
N ASN A 70 -6.82 1.93 11.40
CA ASN A 70 -8.24 2.02 11.15
C ASN A 70 -8.73 3.38 11.63
N GLN A 71 -8.77 4.35 10.73
CA GLN A 71 -9.11 5.73 11.05
C GLN A 71 -10.53 5.84 11.62
N GLY A 72 -11.47 5.07 11.05
CA GLY A 72 -12.87 5.12 11.47
C GLY A 72 -13.15 4.53 12.85
N THR A 73 -12.28 3.68 13.40
CA THR A 73 -12.46 3.06 14.74
C THR A 73 -11.45 3.54 15.78
N GLY A 74 -10.41 4.29 15.36
CA GLY A 74 -9.36 4.75 16.28
C GLY A 74 -8.42 3.62 16.75
N THR A 75 -8.31 2.54 15.97
CA THR A 75 -7.54 1.35 16.31
C THR A 75 -6.47 1.05 15.27
N SER A 76 -5.55 0.15 15.59
CA SER A 76 -4.67 -0.50 14.63
C SER A 76 -4.86 -2.02 14.73
N SER A 77 -5.32 -2.67 13.66
CA SER A 77 -5.53 -4.11 13.58
C SER A 77 -4.23 -4.83 13.21
N LEU A 78 -4.09 -6.08 13.67
CA LEU A 78 -2.86 -6.86 13.53
C LEU A 78 -3.11 -8.15 12.76
N PHE A 79 -2.34 -8.34 11.67
CA PHE A 79 -2.42 -9.54 10.84
C PHE A 79 -1.03 -10.12 10.57
N ALA A 80 -0.85 -11.40 10.87
CA ALA A 80 0.31 -12.15 10.42
C ALA A 80 0.06 -12.67 9.00
N VAL A 81 1.02 -12.44 8.12
CA VAL A 81 0.97 -12.96 6.75
C VAL A 81 2.16 -13.86 6.52
N SER A 82 1.92 -15.13 6.24
CA SER A 82 2.95 -16.08 5.86
C SER A 82 2.97 -16.29 4.34
N GLY A 83 4.16 -16.33 3.75
CA GLY A 83 4.29 -16.26 2.29
C GLY A 83 3.75 -14.93 1.75
N ALA A 84 3.06 -14.97 0.63
CA ALA A 84 2.52 -13.79 -0.02
C ALA A 84 1.12 -13.38 0.49
N THR A 85 0.24 -14.36 0.77
CA THR A 85 -1.19 -14.10 0.94
C THR A 85 -1.88 -14.92 2.05
N ASN A 86 -1.15 -15.79 2.74
CA ASN A 86 -1.76 -16.60 3.82
C ASN A 86 -1.85 -15.78 5.10
N VAL A 87 -2.99 -15.12 5.30
CA VAL A 87 -3.26 -14.19 6.38
C VAL A 87 -3.97 -14.86 7.57
N THR A 88 -3.58 -14.48 8.77
CA THR A 88 -4.24 -14.84 10.02
C THR A 88 -4.27 -13.64 10.97
N PRO A 89 -5.33 -13.46 11.78
CA PRO A 89 -5.30 -12.46 12.85
C PRO A 89 -4.13 -12.74 13.80
N ALA A 90 -3.35 -11.70 14.10
CA ALA A 90 -2.24 -11.81 15.05
C ALA A 90 -2.72 -11.42 16.44
N ASN A 91 -2.56 -12.31 17.41
CA ASN A 91 -2.91 -12.06 18.79
C ASN A 91 -1.63 -11.79 19.59
N LEU A 92 -1.40 -10.53 19.97
CA LEU A 92 -0.28 -10.14 20.82
C LEU A 92 -0.54 -10.42 22.33
N PHE A 93 -1.78 -10.72 22.70
CA PHE A 93 -2.16 -10.84 24.10
C PHE A 93 -2.37 -12.31 24.47
N PRO A 94 -1.63 -12.85 25.46
CA PRO A 94 -1.69 -14.28 25.82
C PRO A 94 -3.05 -14.70 26.41
N ASN A 95 -3.86 -13.74 26.89
CA ASN A 95 -5.22 -13.98 27.40
C ASN A 95 -6.12 -12.84 26.91
N PRO A 96 -6.61 -12.91 25.68
CA PRO A 96 -7.45 -11.85 25.16
C PRO A 96 -8.75 -11.77 25.95
N PRO A 97 -9.21 -10.57 26.31
CA PRO A 97 -10.45 -10.39 27.10
C PRO A 97 -11.75 -10.70 26.32
N GLY A 98 -11.67 -11.21 25.08
CA GLY A 98 -12.85 -11.56 24.28
C GLY A 98 -12.55 -11.91 22.82
N PRO A 99 -13.54 -12.28 22.03
CA PRO A 99 -13.41 -12.38 20.59
C PRO A 99 -13.15 -10.98 20.00
N ASN A 100 -12.17 -10.83 19.14
CA ASN A 100 -11.73 -9.58 18.48
C ASN A 100 -10.66 -8.76 19.24
N THR A 101 -9.61 -9.40 19.71
CA THR A 101 -8.50 -8.75 20.45
C THR A 101 -7.22 -8.63 19.62
N ASN A 102 -7.34 -8.70 18.31
CA ASN A 102 -6.24 -8.52 17.37
C ASN A 102 -6.03 -7.04 16.97
N PHE A 103 -6.30 -6.12 17.86
CA PHE A 103 -6.09 -4.69 17.63
C PHE A 103 -5.52 -3.99 18.86
N VAL A 104 -4.90 -2.83 18.62
CA VAL A 104 -4.48 -1.85 19.64
C VAL A 104 -5.30 -0.59 19.47
N ALA A 105 -5.87 -0.07 20.56
CA ALA A 105 -6.50 1.24 20.52
C ALA A 105 -5.41 2.33 20.46
N VAL A 106 -5.43 3.11 19.41
CA VAL A 106 -4.46 4.20 19.18
C VAL A 106 -4.97 5.49 19.78
N LEU A 107 -6.28 5.74 19.67
CA LEU A 107 -6.96 6.84 20.33
C LEU A 107 -8.13 6.33 21.18
N PRO A 108 -8.42 6.97 22.32
CA PRO A 108 -9.63 6.66 23.06
C PRO A 108 -10.87 6.92 22.18
N PRO A 109 -11.91 6.10 22.26
CA PRO A 109 -13.08 6.14 21.36
C PRO A 109 -14.05 7.30 21.64
N VAL A 110 -13.60 8.54 21.85
CA VAL A 110 -14.46 9.62 22.39
C VAL A 110 -14.26 10.96 21.70
N VAL A 111 -13.98 11.04 20.43
CA VAL A 111 -14.02 12.34 19.76
C VAL A 111 -14.96 12.26 18.56
N ALA A 112 -16.04 13.04 18.61
CA ALA A 112 -16.90 13.21 17.44
C ALA A 112 -16.07 13.67 16.23
N GLY A 113 -16.13 12.95 15.11
CA GLY A 113 -15.43 13.30 13.88
C GLY A 113 -14.26 12.39 13.52
N PHE A 114 -14.07 11.24 14.18
CA PHE A 114 -13.08 10.21 13.82
C PHE A 114 -11.64 10.75 13.66
N PRO A 115 -11.00 11.23 14.76
CA PRO A 115 -9.64 11.74 14.69
C PRO A 115 -8.57 10.63 14.59
N GLY A 116 -8.98 9.40 14.31
CA GLY A 116 -8.21 8.16 14.37
C GLY A 116 -6.90 8.16 13.61
N PRO A 117 -6.10 7.09 13.74
CA PRO A 117 -4.77 7.04 13.18
C PRO A 117 -4.80 7.09 11.66
N THR A 118 -3.77 7.71 11.10
CA THR A 118 -3.58 7.92 9.66
C THR A 118 -2.28 7.27 9.17
N GLY A 119 -1.13 7.88 9.44
CA GLY A 119 0.16 7.30 9.11
C GLY A 119 0.74 6.50 10.28
N ILE A 120 1.36 5.37 9.99
CA ILE A 120 2.04 4.52 10.95
C ILE A 120 3.46 4.21 10.47
N VAL A 121 4.41 4.18 11.39
CA VAL A 121 5.77 3.74 11.12
C VAL A 121 6.22 2.68 12.12
N GLY A 122 6.95 1.66 11.63
CA GLY A 122 7.71 0.75 12.47
C GLY A 122 9.07 1.37 12.81
N ASN A 123 9.44 1.37 14.08
CA ASN A 123 10.74 1.88 14.54
C ASN A 123 11.75 0.73 14.74
N PRO A 124 12.74 0.57 13.86
CA PRO A 124 13.77 -0.44 14.01
C PRO A 124 14.91 -0.02 14.97
N SER A 125 14.86 1.21 15.51
CA SER A 125 15.95 1.81 16.30
C SER A 125 15.69 1.72 17.81
N MET A 126 16.68 2.11 18.59
CA MET A 126 16.57 2.29 20.04
C MET A 126 16.12 3.71 20.43
N SER A 127 15.84 4.56 19.45
CA SER A 127 15.31 5.92 19.63
C SER A 127 13.80 5.91 19.91
N PHE A 128 13.21 7.08 20.14
CA PHE A 128 11.78 7.25 20.38
C PHE A 128 11.29 6.47 21.61
N GLY A 129 11.96 6.72 22.74
CA GLY A 129 11.67 6.03 24.00
C GLY A 129 10.33 6.42 24.61
N ILE A 130 9.56 5.42 25.04
CA ILE A 130 8.37 5.55 25.88
C ILE A 130 8.55 4.74 27.17
N ALA A 131 7.55 4.69 28.04
CA ALA A 131 7.63 3.84 29.23
C ALA A 131 7.93 2.38 28.82
N GLY A 132 8.96 1.81 29.44
CA GLY A 132 9.38 0.42 29.21
C GLY A 132 10.34 0.17 28.04
N GLY A 133 10.75 1.19 27.29
CA GLY A 133 11.74 1.08 26.21
C GLY A 133 11.40 1.86 24.95
N PRO A 134 12.10 1.60 23.84
CA PRO A 134 11.75 2.22 22.56
C PRO A 134 10.33 1.90 22.11
N ALA A 135 9.67 2.84 21.48
CA ALA A 135 8.46 2.56 20.71
C ALA A 135 8.78 1.58 19.58
N LEU A 136 7.91 0.61 19.34
CA LEU A 136 7.99 -0.28 18.18
C LEU A 136 7.16 0.26 17.01
N PHE A 137 6.01 0.86 17.31
CA PHE A 137 5.14 1.50 16.34
C PHE A 137 4.74 2.88 16.81
N ILE A 138 4.70 3.83 15.87
CA ILE A 138 4.38 5.24 16.11
C ILE A 138 3.30 5.63 15.11
N PHE A 139 2.29 6.36 15.57
CA PHE A 139 1.05 6.67 14.84
C PHE A 139 0.83 8.18 14.78
N ALA A 140 0.54 8.69 13.62
CA ALA A 140 0.00 10.04 13.43
C ALA A 140 -1.52 10.03 13.51
N ASN A 141 -2.12 11.15 13.93
CA ASN A 141 -3.57 11.25 14.09
C ASN A 141 -4.09 12.58 13.52
N LEU A 142 -5.34 12.59 12.99
CA LEU A 142 -5.97 13.77 12.42
C LEU A 142 -6.20 14.92 13.43
N ASN A 143 -6.19 14.63 14.72
CA ASN A 143 -6.27 15.66 15.77
C ASN A 143 -4.91 16.29 16.13
N GLY A 144 -3.86 16.02 15.35
CA GLY A 144 -2.53 16.55 15.57
C GLY A 144 -1.76 15.89 16.72
N THR A 145 -2.24 14.77 17.26
CA THR A 145 -1.48 13.98 18.23
C THR A 145 -0.57 12.96 17.53
N ILE A 146 0.51 12.57 18.21
CA ILE A 146 1.30 11.38 17.88
C ILE A 146 1.17 10.43 19.05
N SER A 147 0.91 9.15 18.74
CA SER A 147 0.83 8.06 19.71
C SER A 147 1.93 7.04 19.43
N ALA A 148 2.37 6.30 20.45
CA ALA A 148 3.43 5.32 20.32
C ALA A 148 3.15 4.08 21.18
N TRP A 149 3.62 2.93 20.72
CA TRP A 149 3.38 1.65 21.36
C TRP A 149 4.63 0.78 21.40
N ASN A 150 4.79 0.03 22.52
CA ASN A 150 5.78 -1.03 22.64
C ASN A 150 5.25 -2.22 23.47
N LEU A 151 6.05 -3.26 23.64
CA LEU A 151 5.64 -4.48 24.35
C LEU A 151 5.27 -4.25 25.82
N SER A 152 5.71 -3.18 26.46
CA SER A 152 5.28 -2.88 27.85
C SER A 152 3.81 -2.51 27.93
N ASN A 153 3.22 -2.01 26.85
CA ASN A 153 1.79 -1.72 26.77
C ASN A 153 0.91 -2.98 26.86
N ILE A 154 1.45 -4.17 26.54
CA ILE A 154 0.75 -5.46 26.71
C ILE A 154 0.33 -5.70 28.16
N ASN A 155 1.15 -5.27 29.10
CA ASN A 155 0.89 -5.44 30.54
C ASN A 155 0.03 -4.31 31.14
N SER A 156 -0.28 -3.29 30.37
CA SER A 156 -1.22 -2.25 30.79
C SER A 156 -2.66 -2.77 30.76
N ALA A 157 -3.52 -2.26 31.64
CA ALA A 157 -4.91 -2.68 31.68
C ALA A 157 -5.70 -2.36 30.40
N THR A 158 -5.20 -1.45 29.58
CA THR A 158 -5.88 -0.97 28.37
C THR A 158 -5.22 -1.42 27.06
N HIS A 159 -3.94 -1.87 27.11
CA HIS A 159 -3.14 -2.24 25.93
C HIS A 159 -3.01 -1.13 24.85
N ASN A 160 -3.36 0.10 25.19
CA ASN A 160 -3.44 1.22 24.26
C ASN A 160 -2.06 1.79 23.95
N ALA A 161 -1.93 2.42 22.80
CA ALA A 161 -0.81 3.30 22.51
C ALA A 161 -0.82 4.52 23.46
N ALA A 162 0.37 5.01 23.81
CA ALA A 162 0.52 6.20 24.65
C ALA A 162 0.63 7.43 23.76
N THR A 163 -0.10 8.51 24.09
CA THR A 163 0.11 9.81 23.43
C THR A 163 1.45 10.39 23.85
N VAL A 164 2.34 10.63 22.87
CA VAL A 164 3.70 11.15 23.06
C VAL A 164 3.84 12.61 22.58
N VAL A 165 3.01 13.03 21.62
CA VAL A 165 2.85 14.43 21.22
C VAL A 165 1.40 14.80 21.40
N ALA A 166 1.15 15.79 22.26
CA ALA A 166 -0.19 16.33 22.44
C ALA A 166 -0.57 17.19 21.22
N GLY A 167 -1.79 17.03 20.70
CA GLY A 167 -2.30 17.85 19.62
C GLY A 167 -2.36 19.33 20.06
N THR A 168 -1.67 20.20 19.37
CA THR A 168 -1.61 21.63 19.64
C THR A 168 -1.82 22.43 18.36
N GLY A 169 -2.40 23.63 18.48
CA GLY A 169 -2.41 24.60 17.39
C GLY A 169 -3.24 24.27 16.16
N GLY A 170 -4.12 23.26 16.22
CA GLY A 170 -4.94 22.86 15.07
C GLY A 170 -4.19 22.03 14.02
N ALA A 171 -3.08 21.40 14.38
CA ALA A 171 -2.38 20.44 13.51
C ALA A 171 -3.32 19.28 13.14
N SER A 172 -3.17 18.78 11.92
CA SER A 172 -3.87 17.59 11.42
C SER A 172 -2.87 16.75 10.63
N TYR A 173 -2.42 15.65 11.23
CA TYR A 173 -1.42 14.79 10.61
C TYR A 173 -2.07 13.74 9.74
N THR A 174 -1.73 13.77 8.46
CA THR A 174 -2.31 12.88 7.44
C THR A 174 -1.34 11.80 6.98
N GLY A 175 -0.06 11.87 7.37
CA GLY A 175 0.98 10.90 7.04
C GLY A 175 2.14 11.01 8.02
N LEU A 176 2.98 9.96 8.10
CA LEU A 176 4.10 9.87 9.03
C LEU A 176 5.24 9.08 8.41
N ALA A 177 6.47 9.60 8.54
CA ALA A 177 7.69 8.89 8.17
C ALA A 177 8.71 8.91 9.30
N ILE A 178 9.61 7.92 9.32
CA ILE A 178 10.68 7.81 10.30
C ILE A 178 12.03 7.67 9.62
N ASN A 179 12.98 8.54 10.00
CA ASN A 179 14.40 8.27 9.86
C ASN A 179 14.88 7.64 11.17
N PRO A 180 15.26 6.35 11.18
CA PRO A 180 15.69 5.69 12.41
C PRO A 180 17.03 6.20 12.96
N GLY A 181 17.70 7.09 12.21
CA GLY A 181 19.02 7.60 12.53
C GLY A 181 20.16 6.61 12.25
N THR A 182 21.35 7.11 12.33
CA THR A 182 22.60 6.34 12.23
C THR A 182 23.52 6.76 13.37
N SER A 183 24.73 6.21 13.42
CA SER A 183 25.76 6.69 14.35
C SER A 183 26.20 8.14 14.13
N SER A 184 25.89 8.71 12.95
CA SER A 184 26.27 10.07 12.54
C SER A 184 25.10 11.01 12.27
N SER A 185 23.89 10.48 12.13
CA SER A 185 22.66 11.26 11.92
C SER A 185 21.64 10.98 13.03
N PRO A 186 21.00 12.00 13.63
CA PRO A 186 19.99 11.79 14.64
C PRO A 186 18.75 11.12 14.04
N ALA A 187 18.03 10.34 14.87
CA ALA A 187 16.72 9.84 14.46
C ALA A 187 15.69 10.97 14.45
N MET A 188 14.86 11.00 13.40
CA MET A 188 13.82 12.01 13.19
C MET A 188 12.50 11.36 12.79
N LEU A 189 11.41 12.04 13.13
CA LEU A 189 10.06 11.68 12.73
C LEU A 189 9.47 12.87 11.95
N TYR A 190 8.90 12.61 10.80
CA TYR A 190 8.30 13.60 9.90
C TYR A 190 6.81 13.37 9.84
N ALA A 191 6.01 14.41 10.12
CA ALA A 191 4.56 14.34 10.07
C ALA A 191 3.99 15.32 9.03
N ALA A 192 3.24 14.81 8.06
CA ALA A 192 2.56 15.64 7.07
C ALA A 192 1.40 16.37 7.75
N ASN A 193 1.53 17.68 7.95
CA ASN A 193 0.52 18.52 8.57
C ASN A 193 -0.34 19.19 7.49
N GLY A 194 -1.43 18.55 7.10
CA GLY A 194 -2.35 19.05 6.08
C GLY A 194 -3.07 20.33 6.48
N ALA A 195 -3.16 20.65 7.77
CA ALA A 195 -3.80 21.87 8.23
C ALA A 195 -2.90 23.10 8.11
N SER A 196 -1.60 22.97 8.41
CA SER A 196 -0.63 24.07 8.29
C SER A 196 0.01 24.14 6.89
N GLY A 197 -0.04 23.07 6.12
CA GLY A 197 0.66 22.97 4.84
C GLY A 197 2.17 22.77 4.98
N SER A 198 2.64 22.18 6.10
CA SER A 198 4.05 21.96 6.40
C SER A 198 4.35 20.50 6.79
N ILE A 199 5.61 20.13 6.79
CA ILE A 199 6.09 18.93 7.48
C ILE A 199 6.54 19.34 8.87
N ASP A 200 5.90 18.79 9.90
CA ASP A 200 6.33 18.95 11.27
C ASP A 200 7.37 17.87 11.60
N VAL A 201 8.50 18.28 12.20
CA VAL A 201 9.61 17.37 12.48
C VAL A 201 9.81 17.22 13.99
N PHE A 202 10.00 15.96 14.42
CA PHE A 202 10.25 15.63 15.83
C PHE A 202 11.56 14.87 15.97
N ASN A 203 12.29 15.16 17.04
CA ASN A 203 13.53 14.47 17.38
C ASN A 203 13.28 13.09 18.04
N SER A 204 14.35 12.36 18.34
CA SER A 204 14.33 11.02 18.95
C SER A 204 13.63 10.91 20.31
N THR A 205 13.24 12.03 20.93
CA THR A 205 12.50 12.09 22.18
C THR A 205 11.09 12.70 22.01
N PHE A 206 10.58 12.74 20.78
CA PHE A 206 9.31 13.35 20.38
C PHE A 206 9.22 14.87 20.62
N GLY A 207 10.34 15.55 20.88
CA GLY A 207 10.40 17.00 20.94
C GLY A 207 10.37 17.63 19.53
N PRO A 208 9.65 18.75 19.33
CA PRO A 208 9.63 19.40 18.02
C PRO A 208 11.02 19.96 17.65
N VAL A 209 11.41 19.80 16.39
CA VAL A 209 12.62 20.40 15.82
C VAL A 209 12.28 21.79 15.29
N THR A 210 12.73 22.84 15.99
CA THR A 210 12.35 24.22 15.70
C THR A 210 13.44 25.05 15.02
N ASN A 211 14.60 24.47 14.79
CA ASN A 211 15.78 25.15 14.22
C ASN A 211 16.00 24.85 12.73
N LEU A 212 15.02 24.24 12.06
CA LEU A 212 15.06 24.06 10.61
C LEU A 212 14.93 25.41 9.90
N PRO A 213 15.60 25.57 8.73
CA PRO A 213 15.43 26.77 7.93
C PRO A 213 13.97 26.91 7.44
N PRO A 214 13.45 28.13 7.23
CA PRO A 214 12.10 28.35 6.73
C PRO A 214 11.80 27.70 5.37
N SER A 215 12.84 27.33 4.61
CA SER A 215 12.75 26.62 3.34
C SER A 215 12.73 25.10 3.48
N ALA A 216 12.85 24.57 4.72
CA ALA A 216 12.84 23.11 4.91
C ALA A 216 11.51 22.51 4.49
N PHE A 217 11.58 21.44 3.71
CA PHE A 217 10.42 20.73 3.16
C PHE A 217 9.47 21.62 2.32
N VAL A 218 9.99 22.70 1.75
CA VAL A 218 9.23 23.57 0.84
C VAL A 218 9.62 23.25 -0.60
N ASP A 219 8.65 22.83 -1.40
CA ASP A 219 8.81 22.72 -2.84
C ASP A 219 8.59 24.10 -3.49
N PRO A 220 9.61 24.69 -4.10
CA PRO A 220 9.53 26.04 -4.69
C PRO A 220 8.64 26.11 -5.93
N ASN A 221 8.26 24.95 -6.51
CA ASN A 221 7.48 24.88 -7.74
C ASN A 221 6.00 24.56 -7.47
N LEU A 222 5.66 24.20 -6.22
CA LEU A 222 4.33 23.76 -5.87
C LEU A 222 3.31 24.92 -5.99
N PRO A 223 2.23 24.79 -6.77
CA PRO A 223 1.20 25.81 -6.87
C PRO A 223 0.48 26.04 -5.52
N ALA A 224 -0.03 27.25 -5.33
CA ALA A 224 -0.85 27.56 -4.16
C ALA A 224 -2.09 26.66 -4.09
N GLY A 225 -2.49 26.28 -2.87
CA GLY A 225 -3.66 25.43 -2.63
C GLY A 225 -3.35 23.94 -2.47
N TYR A 226 -2.09 23.55 -2.65
CA TYR A 226 -1.62 22.19 -2.33
C TYR A 226 -0.96 22.18 -0.94
N VAL A 227 -1.13 21.05 -0.25
CA VAL A 227 -0.56 20.80 1.08
C VAL A 227 0.06 19.41 1.12
N PRO A 228 1.04 19.16 2.02
CA PRO A 228 1.51 17.81 2.27
C PRO A 228 0.36 16.90 2.68
N PHE A 229 0.25 15.75 2.04
CA PHE A 229 -0.79 14.77 2.28
C PHE A 229 -0.22 13.46 2.84
N ASN A 230 0.96 13.03 2.36
CA ASN A 230 1.76 11.99 2.98
C ASN A 230 3.25 12.34 2.91
N VAL A 231 4.04 11.63 3.70
CA VAL A 231 5.50 11.71 3.74
C VAL A 231 6.08 10.33 3.95
N GLU A 232 7.17 9.99 3.23
CA GLU A 232 7.89 8.72 3.34
C GLU A 232 9.40 8.95 3.37
N ASP A 233 10.14 8.22 4.21
CA ASP A 233 11.60 8.13 4.13
C ASP A 233 11.98 6.91 3.29
N ILE A 234 12.47 7.15 2.09
CA ILE A 234 12.86 6.11 1.16
C ILE A 234 14.34 6.23 0.84
N GLY A 235 15.12 5.34 1.42
CA GLY A 235 16.57 5.27 1.16
C GLY A 235 17.34 6.51 1.61
N GLY A 236 16.96 7.14 2.72
CA GLY A 236 17.58 8.34 3.26
C GLY A 236 17.21 9.61 2.51
N LYS A 237 16.05 9.62 1.87
CA LYS A 237 15.42 10.79 1.25
C LYS A 237 13.97 10.87 1.67
N VAL A 238 13.52 12.07 1.94
CA VAL A 238 12.14 12.34 2.33
C VAL A 238 11.32 12.68 1.10
N TYR A 239 10.38 11.82 0.76
CA TYR A 239 9.41 12.01 -0.30
C TYR A 239 8.14 12.60 0.31
N VAL A 240 7.66 13.69 -0.25
CA VAL A 240 6.40 14.33 0.19
C VAL A 240 5.41 14.29 -0.95
N ALA A 241 4.26 13.64 -0.71
CA ALA A 241 3.11 13.68 -1.60
C ALA A 241 2.24 14.88 -1.26
N TYR A 242 1.84 15.65 -2.27
CA TYR A 242 1.01 16.83 -2.12
C TYR A 242 -0.35 16.63 -2.80
N ALA A 243 -1.40 17.06 -2.12
CA ALA A 243 -2.76 17.09 -2.63
C ALA A 243 -3.40 18.45 -2.42
N LEU A 244 -4.54 18.70 -3.05
CA LEU A 244 -5.34 19.90 -2.80
C LEU A 244 -5.72 19.99 -1.32
N ALA A 245 -5.73 21.19 -0.78
CA ALA A 245 -6.15 21.42 0.60
C ALA A 245 -7.64 21.09 0.79
N GLY A 246 -7.93 20.37 1.87
CA GLY A 246 -9.30 20.01 2.26
C GLY A 246 -9.77 18.68 1.70
N HIS A 247 -10.30 17.85 2.60
CA HIS A 247 -10.67 16.46 2.33
C HIS A 247 -11.61 16.28 1.12
N GLY A 248 -12.65 17.11 0.98
CA GLY A 248 -13.55 17.05 -0.17
C GLY A 248 -12.88 17.31 -1.52
N SER A 249 -11.85 18.17 -1.55
CA SER A 249 -11.05 18.40 -2.76
C SER A 249 -10.13 17.22 -3.07
N GLN A 250 -9.60 16.58 -2.04
CA GLN A 250 -8.76 15.40 -2.15
C GLN A 250 -9.55 14.20 -2.71
N THR A 251 -10.73 13.94 -2.16
CA THR A 251 -11.63 12.84 -2.58
C THR A 251 -12.07 12.97 -4.04
N THR A 252 -12.24 14.20 -4.53
CA THR A 252 -12.72 14.48 -5.90
C THR A 252 -11.63 14.93 -6.85
N ALA A 253 -10.36 14.83 -6.47
CA ALA A 253 -9.24 15.21 -7.31
C ALA A 253 -9.24 14.42 -8.62
N MET A 254 -8.95 15.11 -9.71
CA MET A 254 -8.82 14.52 -11.04
C MET A 254 -7.33 14.31 -11.37
N ALA A 255 -7.06 13.48 -12.36
CA ALA A 255 -5.72 13.31 -12.91
C ALA A 255 -5.00 14.66 -13.12
N GLY A 256 -3.75 14.75 -12.69
CA GLY A 256 -2.94 15.97 -12.68
C GLY A 256 -3.02 16.79 -11.38
N GLN A 257 -3.93 16.47 -10.47
CA GLN A 257 -4.11 17.19 -9.21
C GLN A 257 -3.36 16.49 -8.06
N GLY A 258 -2.03 16.47 -8.17
CA GLY A 258 -1.11 15.94 -7.20
C GLY A 258 0.32 16.21 -7.60
N ALA A 259 1.24 16.19 -6.63
CA ALA A 259 2.68 16.33 -6.86
C ALA A 259 3.47 15.47 -5.88
N ILE A 260 4.72 15.16 -6.21
CA ILE A 260 5.69 14.52 -5.33
C ILE A 260 7.00 15.28 -5.42
N ALA A 261 7.48 15.79 -4.29
CA ALA A 261 8.80 16.36 -4.16
C ALA A 261 9.70 15.51 -3.27
N VAL A 262 11.00 15.60 -3.50
CA VAL A 262 12.03 14.85 -2.79
C VAL A 262 12.98 15.83 -2.10
N PHE A 263 13.22 15.56 -0.83
CA PHE A 263 14.09 16.34 0.05
C PHE A 263 15.20 15.46 0.64
N ASP A 264 16.25 16.09 1.14
CA ASP A 264 17.14 15.41 2.08
C ASP A 264 16.49 15.32 3.48
N GLU A 265 17.14 14.59 4.40
CA GLU A 265 16.61 14.35 5.76
C GLU A 265 16.51 15.63 6.61
N ASP A 266 17.24 16.71 6.25
CA ASP A 266 17.21 18.02 6.89
C ASP A 266 16.21 18.99 6.22
N GLY A 267 15.47 18.52 5.21
CA GLY A 267 14.45 19.28 4.50
C GLY A 267 14.97 20.10 3.32
N GLY A 268 16.23 19.92 2.92
CA GLY A 268 16.78 20.54 1.72
C GLY A 268 16.09 20.02 0.47
N PHE A 269 15.55 20.91 -0.38
CA PHE A 269 14.87 20.53 -1.62
C PHE A 269 15.87 19.93 -2.62
N LEU A 270 15.61 18.73 -3.09
CA LEU A 270 16.42 18.02 -4.08
C LEU A 270 15.80 18.12 -5.48
N GLN A 271 14.50 17.81 -5.59
CA GLN A 271 13.77 17.89 -6.86
C GLN A 271 12.26 17.81 -6.66
N GLU A 272 11.49 18.42 -7.55
CA GLU A 272 10.12 18.05 -7.82
C GLU A 272 10.16 16.85 -8.79
N LEU A 273 9.86 15.66 -8.28
CA LEU A 273 9.90 14.44 -9.09
C LEU A 273 8.68 14.34 -10.02
N LEU A 274 7.52 14.71 -9.49
CA LEU A 274 6.24 14.73 -10.20
C LEU A 274 5.52 16.05 -9.85
N GLY A 275 5.40 16.94 -10.81
CA GLY A 275 4.72 18.23 -10.64
C GLY A 275 3.23 18.16 -10.93
N VAL A 276 2.49 19.14 -10.43
CA VAL A 276 1.08 19.37 -10.76
C VAL A 276 0.92 19.59 -12.25
N LYS A 277 -0.07 18.95 -12.87
CA LYS A 277 -0.39 19.06 -14.29
C LYS A 277 -1.77 19.68 -14.48
N PRO A 278 -2.15 20.11 -15.71
CA PRO A 278 -3.50 20.54 -15.99
C PRO A 278 -4.51 19.46 -15.63
N THR A 279 -5.62 19.86 -15.01
CA THR A 279 -6.69 18.96 -14.57
C THR A 279 -7.19 18.06 -15.72
N GLY A 280 -7.28 16.78 -15.45
CA GLY A 280 -7.62 15.77 -16.46
C GLY A 280 -6.43 15.29 -17.30
N THR A 281 -5.20 15.69 -16.94
CA THR A 281 -3.98 15.22 -17.59
C THR A 281 -2.96 14.72 -16.55
N GLY A 282 -2.16 13.73 -16.93
CA GLY A 282 -1.22 13.11 -16.00
C GLY A 282 -1.85 12.01 -15.16
N GLU A 283 -1.16 11.56 -14.12
CA GLU A 283 -1.45 10.29 -13.46
C GLU A 283 -1.70 10.41 -11.95
N LEU A 284 -1.42 11.59 -11.35
CA LEU A 284 -1.61 11.81 -9.93
C LEU A 284 -2.94 12.48 -9.63
N ALA A 285 -3.69 11.90 -8.71
CA ALA A 285 -4.96 12.42 -8.19
C ALA A 285 -4.98 12.24 -6.67
N SER A 286 -4.54 13.25 -5.93
CA SER A 286 -4.32 13.18 -4.47
C SER A 286 -3.44 11.99 -4.07
N PRO A 287 -2.16 11.94 -4.48
CA PRO A 287 -1.27 10.84 -4.16
C PRO A 287 -1.08 10.71 -2.64
N TRP A 288 -1.07 9.46 -2.12
CA TRP A 288 -0.81 9.21 -0.71
C TRP A 288 0.30 8.15 -0.52
N GLY A 289 0.02 6.86 -0.70
CA GLY A 289 0.99 5.78 -0.49
C GLY A 289 2.11 5.81 -1.51
N MET A 290 3.35 5.62 -1.05
CA MET A 290 4.54 5.60 -1.89
C MET A 290 5.48 4.48 -1.48
N ALA A 291 5.94 3.67 -2.43
CA ALA A 291 6.92 2.63 -2.17
C ALA A 291 7.84 2.41 -3.38
N ILE A 292 9.12 2.11 -3.14
CA ILE A 292 9.99 1.59 -4.21
C ILE A 292 9.81 0.09 -4.31
N ALA A 293 9.46 -0.38 -5.49
CA ALA A 293 9.31 -1.80 -5.77
C ALA A 293 10.65 -2.54 -5.69
N PRO A 294 10.71 -3.73 -5.08
CA PRO A 294 11.93 -4.54 -5.05
C PRO A 294 12.31 -5.07 -6.44
N PRO A 295 13.56 -5.58 -6.63
CA PRO A 295 14.03 -6.02 -7.94
C PRO A 295 13.21 -7.14 -8.60
N ASP A 296 12.47 -7.92 -7.82
CA ASP A 296 11.69 -9.07 -8.30
C ASP A 296 10.17 -8.81 -8.29
N PHE A 297 9.74 -7.55 -8.42
CA PHE A 297 8.32 -7.16 -8.49
C PHE A 297 7.76 -7.12 -9.92
N GLY A 298 8.29 -7.91 -10.84
CA GLY A 298 7.79 -8.00 -12.22
C GLY A 298 8.15 -6.78 -13.06
N GLN A 299 7.20 -6.29 -13.88
CA GLN A 299 7.47 -5.21 -14.84
C GLN A 299 7.84 -3.86 -14.22
N PHE A 300 7.42 -3.61 -12.97
CA PHE A 300 7.71 -2.35 -12.27
C PHE A 300 8.78 -2.51 -11.18
N SER A 301 9.68 -3.48 -11.33
CA SER A 301 10.83 -3.67 -10.43
C SER A 301 11.71 -2.43 -10.37
N ASN A 302 12.08 -2.00 -9.17
CA ASN A 302 12.89 -0.81 -8.85
C ASN A 302 12.22 0.54 -9.19
N ASP A 303 10.94 0.56 -9.50
CA ASP A 303 10.20 1.77 -9.82
C ASP A 303 9.47 2.31 -8.57
N LEU A 304 9.13 3.59 -8.60
CA LEU A 304 8.29 4.22 -7.59
C LEU A 304 6.83 3.91 -7.87
N LEU A 305 6.18 3.25 -6.92
CA LEU A 305 4.75 3.03 -6.93
C LEU A 305 4.07 4.12 -6.11
N VAL A 306 2.99 4.68 -6.65
CA VAL A 306 2.22 5.76 -6.02
C VAL A 306 0.74 5.42 -6.07
N GLY A 307 0.09 5.42 -4.90
CA GLY A 307 -1.36 5.24 -4.75
C GLY A 307 -2.10 6.57 -4.84
N ASN A 308 -3.14 6.61 -5.66
CA ASN A 308 -4.07 7.73 -5.73
C ASN A 308 -5.21 7.55 -4.73
N PHE A 309 -5.35 8.48 -3.79
CA PHE A 309 -6.47 8.51 -2.84
C PHE A 309 -7.81 8.85 -3.51
N SER A 310 -7.78 9.64 -4.55
CA SER A 310 -9.02 10.12 -5.18
C SER A 310 -9.99 9.00 -5.55
N ALA A 311 -11.27 9.15 -5.20
CA ALA A 311 -12.34 8.25 -5.62
C ALA A 311 -12.69 8.38 -7.12
N VAL A 312 -12.23 9.44 -7.79
CA VAL A 312 -12.49 9.70 -9.23
C VAL A 312 -11.45 9.01 -10.10
N ASP A 313 -10.19 8.95 -9.63
CA ASP A 313 -9.07 8.36 -10.37
C ASP A 313 -8.21 7.50 -9.42
N PRO A 314 -8.81 6.43 -8.87
CA PRO A 314 -8.12 5.53 -7.94
C PRO A 314 -7.15 4.61 -8.69
N GLY A 315 -6.14 4.11 -8.00
CA GLY A 315 -5.24 3.09 -8.52
C GLY A 315 -3.78 3.32 -8.14
N ILE A 316 -2.95 2.36 -8.48
CA ILE A 316 -1.51 2.41 -8.24
C ILE A 316 -0.81 2.74 -9.56
N ASN A 317 -0.07 3.83 -9.59
CA ASN A 317 0.71 4.26 -10.74
C ASN A 317 2.20 4.01 -10.50
N ALA A 318 2.90 3.50 -11.52
CA ALA A 318 4.33 3.25 -11.48
C ALA A 318 5.09 4.33 -12.26
N PHE A 319 6.15 4.83 -11.65
CA PHE A 319 7.02 5.87 -12.21
C PHE A 319 8.48 5.46 -12.09
N ASN A 320 9.29 5.87 -13.05
CA ASN A 320 10.73 5.78 -12.89
C ASN A 320 11.17 6.62 -11.68
N ALA A 321 11.78 5.99 -10.68
CA ALA A 321 12.11 6.61 -9.41
C ALA A 321 13.11 7.78 -9.49
N MET A 322 13.84 7.91 -10.61
CA MET A 322 14.82 8.98 -10.81
C MET A 322 14.28 10.13 -11.65
N THR A 323 13.47 9.83 -12.66
CA THR A 323 13.03 10.80 -13.68
C THR A 323 11.58 11.21 -13.56
N GLY A 324 10.77 10.49 -12.77
CA GLY A 324 9.33 10.67 -12.70
C GLY A 324 8.57 10.24 -13.98
N ALA A 325 9.24 9.57 -14.94
CA ALA A 325 8.55 9.12 -16.14
C ALA A 325 7.49 8.07 -15.80
N PHE A 326 6.27 8.24 -16.26
CA PHE A 326 5.19 7.28 -16.10
C PHE A 326 5.47 5.99 -16.86
N LEU A 327 5.28 4.85 -16.23
CA LEU A 327 5.57 3.52 -16.76
C LEU A 327 4.34 2.66 -16.97
N GLY A 328 3.27 2.93 -16.22
CA GLY A 328 2.03 2.18 -16.28
C GLY A 328 1.28 2.18 -14.96
N SER A 329 0.13 1.51 -14.92
CA SER A 329 -0.73 1.42 -13.73
C SER A 329 -1.01 -0.02 -13.36
N ILE A 330 -1.19 -0.28 -12.08
CA ILE A 330 -1.70 -1.54 -11.53
C ILE A 330 -3.13 -1.28 -11.09
N PRO A 331 -4.13 -1.80 -11.81
CA PRO A 331 -5.52 -1.67 -11.39
C PRO A 331 -5.77 -2.49 -10.12
N ILE A 332 -6.64 -1.98 -9.25
CA ILE A 332 -7.09 -2.63 -8.03
C ILE A 332 -8.51 -3.16 -8.19
N ASP A 333 -8.81 -4.28 -7.53
CA ASP A 333 -10.15 -4.87 -7.49
C ASP A 333 -10.78 -4.70 -6.11
N LEU A 334 -11.84 -3.92 -6.06
CA LEU A 334 -12.60 -3.63 -4.84
C LEU A 334 -13.81 -4.55 -4.66
N GLY A 335 -13.90 -5.64 -5.45
CA GLY A 335 -15.02 -6.59 -5.38
C GLY A 335 -16.37 -5.98 -5.73
N GLY A 336 -16.40 -4.95 -6.58
CA GLY A 336 -17.60 -4.22 -6.98
C GLY A 336 -18.01 -3.10 -6.02
N ASN A 337 -17.24 -2.84 -4.96
CA ASN A 337 -17.45 -1.69 -4.07
C ASN A 337 -16.97 -0.39 -4.73
N MET A 338 -17.47 0.74 -4.26
CA MET A 338 -17.04 2.04 -4.74
C MET A 338 -15.64 2.38 -4.21
N PRO A 339 -14.79 3.06 -4.99
CA PRO A 339 -13.56 3.63 -4.47
C PRO A 339 -13.86 4.60 -3.32
N GLY A 340 -12.94 4.66 -2.36
CA GLY A 340 -13.07 5.58 -1.24
C GLY A 340 -11.76 6.16 -0.78
N GLY A 341 -10.65 5.66 -1.30
CA GLY A 341 -9.32 6.16 -1.01
C GLY A 341 -8.31 5.04 -0.91
N LEU A 342 -7.47 4.89 -1.92
CA LEU A 342 -6.28 4.05 -1.84
C LEU A 342 -5.26 4.79 -0.98
N TRP A 343 -4.90 4.15 0.14
CA TRP A 343 -4.03 4.75 1.14
C TRP A 343 -2.59 4.24 1.02
N ASP A 344 -2.17 3.36 1.87
CA ASP A 344 -0.76 3.00 2.00
C ASP A 344 -0.32 1.87 1.07
N LEU A 345 0.97 1.90 0.74
CA LEU A 345 1.68 0.91 -0.05
C LEU A 345 2.92 0.46 0.70
N THR A 346 3.05 -0.82 1.01
CA THR A 346 4.25 -1.35 1.66
C THR A 346 4.62 -2.73 1.13
N PHE A 347 5.90 -3.08 1.21
CA PHE A 347 6.36 -4.44 0.91
C PHE A 347 6.55 -5.26 2.18
N GLY A 348 6.39 -6.57 2.09
CA GLY A 348 6.63 -7.44 3.24
C GLY A 348 8.09 -7.39 3.70
N SER A 349 8.29 -7.60 5.01
CA SER A 349 9.63 -7.60 5.63
C SER A 349 10.36 -8.95 5.53
N GLY A 350 9.76 -9.96 4.90
CA GLY A 350 10.26 -11.34 4.88
C GLY A 350 9.98 -12.15 6.15
N GLY A 351 9.74 -11.47 7.28
CA GLY A 351 9.22 -12.05 8.52
C GLY A 351 7.71 -11.94 8.62
N SER A 352 7.13 -10.87 8.04
CA SER A 352 5.70 -10.69 7.80
C SER A 352 5.51 -10.35 6.35
N GLY A 353 4.79 -11.23 5.64
CA GLY A 353 4.62 -11.13 4.20
C GLY A 353 5.91 -11.40 3.40
N ASN A 354 5.75 -11.61 2.12
CA ASN A 354 6.86 -11.79 1.20
C ASN A 354 7.42 -10.40 0.80
N SER A 355 8.74 -10.25 0.78
CA SER A 355 9.42 -9.00 0.40
C SER A 355 9.17 -8.55 -1.05
N ASN A 356 8.69 -9.44 -1.91
CA ASN A 356 8.33 -9.15 -3.31
C ASN A 356 6.81 -9.06 -3.52
N THR A 357 6.04 -8.92 -2.44
CA THR A 357 4.59 -8.72 -2.47
C THR A 357 4.28 -7.32 -1.97
N LEU A 358 3.54 -6.55 -2.76
CA LEU A 358 3.02 -5.26 -2.35
C LEU A 358 1.74 -5.48 -1.54
N TYR A 359 1.70 -4.89 -0.36
CA TYR A 359 0.51 -4.82 0.49
C TYR A 359 -0.04 -3.40 0.46
N PHE A 360 -1.34 -3.27 0.41
CA PHE A 360 -1.98 -1.96 0.38
C PHE A 360 -3.26 -1.92 1.23
N THR A 361 -3.65 -0.72 1.59
CA THR A 361 -4.89 -0.40 2.30
C THR A 361 -5.77 0.50 1.44
N ASP A 362 -7.07 0.36 1.58
CA ASP A 362 -8.06 1.18 0.87
C ASP A 362 -9.28 1.43 1.77
N GLY A 363 -9.71 2.69 1.85
CA GLY A 363 -10.94 3.11 2.53
C GLY A 363 -12.12 3.09 1.57
N ILE A 364 -12.61 1.91 1.22
CA ILE A 364 -13.67 1.70 0.22
C ILE A 364 -15.02 2.27 0.62
N ASN A 365 -15.97 2.34 -0.32
CA ASN A 365 -17.33 2.86 -0.15
C ASN A 365 -17.39 4.30 0.40
N GLY A 366 -16.47 5.16 -0.06
CA GLY A 366 -16.36 6.53 0.41
C GLY A 366 -15.91 6.58 1.87
N GLU A 367 -14.88 5.82 2.19
CA GLU A 367 -14.21 5.76 3.51
C GLU A 367 -15.09 5.20 4.64
N LYS A 368 -16.15 4.46 4.30
CA LYS A 368 -17.05 3.85 5.31
C LYS A 368 -16.64 2.45 5.69
N ASP A 369 -15.90 1.78 4.82
CA ASP A 369 -15.42 0.42 4.98
C ASP A 369 -13.91 0.40 4.68
N GLY A 370 -13.24 -0.72 4.92
CA GLY A 370 -11.80 -0.83 4.71
C GLY A 370 -11.38 -2.16 4.09
N LEU A 371 -10.25 -2.11 3.40
CA LEU A 371 -9.63 -3.25 2.77
C LEU A 371 -8.12 -3.26 3.04
N PHE A 372 -7.61 -4.42 3.43
CA PHE A 372 -6.19 -4.76 3.40
C PHE A 372 -5.98 -5.87 2.36
N ALA A 373 -5.12 -5.63 1.38
CA ALA A 373 -4.92 -6.55 0.27
C ALA A 373 -3.45 -6.69 -0.12
N ALA A 374 -3.16 -7.72 -0.92
CA ALA A 374 -1.85 -8.05 -1.45
C ALA A 374 -1.86 -8.11 -2.97
N LEU A 375 -0.80 -7.61 -3.60
CA LEU A 375 -0.53 -7.71 -5.03
C LEU A 375 0.77 -8.49 -5.25
N VAL A 376 0.69 -9.58 -6.00
CA VAL A 376 1.81 -10.45 -6.35
C VAL A 376 2.07 -10.35 -7.84
N ALA A 377 3.32 -10.13 -8.23
CA ALA A 377 3.69 -10.20 -9.64
C ALA A 377 3.47 -11.62 -10.17
N VAL A 378 2.70 -11.74 -11.25
CA VAL A 378 2.48 -13.00 -11.95
C VAL A 378 3.45 -13.05 -13.12
N PRO A 379 4.34 -14.06 -13.20
CA PRO A 379 5.18 -14.24 -14.36
C PRO A 379 4.29 -14.31 -15.59
N GLU A 380 4.50 -13.45 -16.58
CA GLU A 380 3.82 -13.60 -17.86
C GLU A 380 4.14 -15.02 -18.37
N PRO A 381 3.14 -15.79 -18.84
CA PRO A 381 3.41 -17.02 -19.55
C PRO A 381 4.32 -16.60 -20.70
N SER A 382 5.62 -16.94 -20.60
CA SER A 382 6.62 -16.39 -21.49
C SER A 382 6.12 -16.61 -22.91
N THR A 383 5.89 -15.54 -23.67
CA THR A 383 5.53 -15.58 -25.09
C THR A 383 6.50 -16.51 -25.83
N TRP A 384 7.71 -16.65 -25.32
CA TRP A 384 8.74 -17.60 -25.73
C TRP A 384 8.36 -19.07 -25.45
N ALA A 385 7.75 -19.41 -24.31
CA ALA A 385 7.28 -20.78 -24.05
C ALA A 385 6.12 -21.13 -24.97
N MET A 386 5.19 -20.21 -25.19
CA MET A 386 4.09 -20.40 -26.14
C MET A 386 4.59 -20.46 -27.60
N MET A 387 5.59 -19.66 -27.97
CA MET A 387 6.27 -19.77 -29.26
C MET A 387 7.01 -21.14 -29.42
N LEU A 388 7.74 -21.56 -28.39
CA LEU A 388 8.43 -22.88 -28.42
C LEU A 388 7.44 -24.04 -28.53
N VAL A 389 6.31 -24.00 -27.81
CA VAL A 389 5.23 -24.97 -27.92
C VAL A 389 4.59 -24.92 -29.33
N GLY A 390 4.35 -23.70 -29.84
CA GLY A 390 3.80 -23.49 -31.18
C GLY A 390 4.75 -23.98 -32.29
N PHE A 391 6.00 -23.59 -32.27
CA PHE A 391 7.00 -24.04 -33.24
C PHE A 391 7.34 -25.53 -33.10
N GLY A 392 7.41 -26.05 -31.85
CA GLY A 392 7.59 -27.48 -31.60
C GLY A 392 6.42 -28.31 -32.13
N GLY A 393 5.19 -27.84 -31.95
CA GLY A 393 3.98 -28.45 -32.52
C GLY A 393 3.99 -28.45 -34.04
N LEU A 394 4.37 -27.34 -34.68
CA LEU A 394 4.49 -27.23 -36.13
C LEU A 394 5.61 -28.16 -36.69
N ALA A 395 6.74 -28.24 -35.99
CA ALA A 395 7.85 -29.14 -36.38
C ALA A 395 7.44 -30.62 -36.30
N LEU A 396 6.74 -31.01 -35.23
CA LEU A 396 6.20 -32.37 -35.07
C LEU A 396 5.15 -32.68 -36.14
N PHE A 397 4.29 -31.73 -36.47
CA PHE A 397 3.31 -31.92 -37.56
C PHE A 397 3.95 -32.04 -38.93
N ALA A 398 5.00 -31.25 -39.21
CA ALA A 398 5.77 -31.36 -40.47
C ALA A 398 6.55 -32.67 -40.56
N ALA A 399 7.14 -33.18 -39.45
CA ALA A 399 7.82 -34.45 -39.39
C ALA A 399 6.86 -35.62 -39.63
N ARG A 400 5.67 -35.60 -39.08
CA ARG A 400 4.63 -36.62 -39.31
C ARG A 400 4.15 -36.67 -40.77
N ARG A 401 4.04 -35.51 -41.45
CA ARG A 401 3.68 -35.46 -42.88
C ARG A 401 4.76 -36.05 -43.78
N ARG A 402 6.04 -35.96 -43.42
CA ARG A 402 7.17 -36.56 -44.18
C ARG A 402 7.32 -38.05 -43.95
N ALA A 403 6.81 -38.57 -42.84
CA ALA A 403 6.86 -39.99 -42.49
C ALA A 403 5.68 -40.82 -43.03
N ALA A 404 4.70 -40.22 -43.74
CA ALA A 404 3.64 -40.99 -44.40
C ALA A 404 4.21 -41.72 -45.59
N PRO A 405 4.15 -43.07 -45.67
CA PRO A 405 4.66 -43.86 -46.80
C PRO A 405 3.84 -43.48 -48.04
N ALA A 406 4.56 -43.31 -49.19
CA ALA A 406 3.93 -43.23 -50.49
C ALA A 406 3.24 -44.58 -50.74
N ILE A 407 1.91 -44.57 -50.76
CA ILE A 407 1.14 -45.74 -51.18
C ILE A 407 1.29 -45.80 -52.72
N GLY A 408 2.10 -46.78 -53.19
CA GLY A 408 2.20 -47.14 -54.58
C GLY A 408 1.01 -47.96 -55.03
#